data_61cd52470b0e94f08662161f0a2a3888
#
_entry.id   61cd52470b0e94f08662161f0a2a3888
#
_cell.length_a   1.000
_cell.length_b   1.000
_cell.length_c   1.000
_cell.angle_alpha   90.00
_cell.angle_beta   90.00
_cell.angle_gamma   90.00
#
_symmetry.space_group_name_H-M   'P 1'
#
loop_
_entity.id
_entity.type
_entity.pdbx_description
1 polymer ?
#
loop_
_entity_poly.entity_id
_entity_poly.type
_entity_poly.pdbx_seq_one_letter_code
_entity_poly.pdbx_strand_id
1 'polypeptide(L)'
;VCLIIYNPEAKQVPAHILSNAFTQNRDGFGALQLNDNCEPFYSVAPKMGAITEALADIPFIAHWRFATVGVVNESNCHPARIKGATYLFSNGTVAELGNDQESDTRAVAKILRDIPRRHWGKVLSMSDVRFAIVSGKGSANCQRKVELFGNWHQKDGVFYSNSGHFALPAVKNIYRWDNWTASKKIVDSPATNSDPAKILIAVYGTLKKGFGNHSRYLSNAEFVGSGVTSDKLRMIVGNGLPHLYKGAHWQGHRVSVEVYRVTPSELRAIDDLEGVAYKRELTGVHIYGCGKSYSSKAWVYFANHKAPPGGEFKGHFKYSFF
;
A
#
# COMPACT_ATOMS: atom_id res chain seq x y z
N VAL A 1 1.75 1.70 -0.35
CA VAL A 1 2.50 1.86 -1.61
C VAL A 1 3.37 0.63 -1.81
N CYS A 2 3.24 -0.03 -2.98
CA CYS A 2 4.05 -1.20 -3.33
C CYS A 2 5.55 -0.98 -3.10
N LEU A 3 6.29 -2.06 -2.95
CA LEU A 3 7.75 -2.03 -2.92
C LEU A 3 8.30 -3.04 -3.92
N ILE A 4 9.29 -2.60 -4.73
CA ILE A 4 10.16 -3.52 -5.46
C ILE A 4 11.55 -3.43 -4.82
N ILE A 5 12.15 -4.59 -4.58
CA ILE A 5 13.55 -4.73 -4.17
C ILE A 5 14.29 -5.46 -5.29
N TYR A 6 15.34 -4.84 -5.82
CA TYR A 6 16.30 -5.47 -6.73
C TYR A 6 17.62 -5.63 -6.00
N ASN A 7 18.03 -6.87 -5.80
CA ASN A 7 19.22 -7.28 -5.06
C ASN A 7 20.15 -8.10 -5.98
N PRO A 8 21.01 -7.44 -6.77
CA PRO A 8 21.86 -8.13 -7.75
C PRO A 8 23.01 -8.93 -7.12
N GLU A 9 23.41 -8.59 -5.91
CA GLU A 9 24.62 -9.12 -5.27
C GLU A 9 24.31 -10.04 -4.07
N ALA A 10 23.05 -10.48 -3.93
CA ALA A 10 22.63 -11.31 -2.80
C ALA A 10 22.97 -10.69 -1.42
N LYS A 11 22.95 -9.35 -1.31
CA LYS A 11 23.20 -8.66 -0.04
C LYS A 11 22.11 -8.96 0.97
N GLN A 12 22.46 -8.94 2.23
CA GLN A 12 21.48 -9.07 3.30
C GLN A 12 20.55 -7.84 3.32
N VAL A 13 19.27 -8.03 3.00
CA VAL A 13 18.25 -7.00 3.15
C VAL A 13 17.85 -6.92 4.63
N PRO A 14 17.91 -5.73 5.26
CA PRO A 14 17.55 -5.60 6.67
C PRO A 14 16.16 -6.12 6.98
N ALA A 15 16.02 -6.93 8.03
CA ALA A 15 14.76 -7.60 8.39
C ALA A 15 13.59 -6.62 8.61
N HIS A 16 13.86 -5.40 9.11
CA HIS A 16 12.82 -4.38 9.29
C HIS A 16 12.27 -3.88 7.95
N ILE A 17 13.08 -3.81 6.88
CA ILE A 17 12.61 -3.43 5.54
C ILE A 17 11.68 -4.49 4.98
N LEU A 18 12.06 -5.77 5.09
CA LEU A 18 11.21 -6.88 4.66
C LEU A 18 9.91 -6.94 5.47
N SER A 19 9.99 -6.73 6.78
CA SER A 19 8.82 -6.68 7.67
C SER A 19 7.89 -5.52 7.32
N ASN A 20 8.43 -4.33 7.06
CA ASN A 20 7.65 -3.17 6.64
C ASN A 20 7.00 -3.41 5.27
N ALA A 21 7.76 -3.95 4.31
CA ALA A 21 7.24 -4.31 2.99
C ALA A 21 6.06 -5.28 3.10
N PHE A 22 6.23 -6.36 3.87
CA PHE A 22 5.21 -7.36 4.11
C PHE A 22 3.97 -6.79 4.83
N THR A 23 4.18 -5.96 5.85
CA THR A 23 3.09 -5.40 6.66
C THR A 23 2.26 -4.38 5.89
N GLN A 24 2.90 -3.58 5.04
CA GLN A 24 2.26 -2.49 4.30
C GLN A 24 1.64 -2.92 2.96
N ASN A 25 2.06 -4.08 2.41
CA ASN A 25 1.67 -4.51 1.07
C ASN A 25 1.27 -5.99 1.09
N ARG A 26 0.01 -6.26 1.45
CA ARG A 26 -0.50 -7.61 1.72
C ARG A 26 -1.30 -8.24 0.58
N ASP A 27 -1.48 -7.51 -0.52
CA ASP A 27 -2.38 -7.94 -1.59
C ASP A 27 -1.68 -8.84 -2.62
N GLY A 28 -0.45 -9.23 -2.32
CA GLY A 28 0.30 -10.18 -3.12
C GLY A 28 1.81 -9.97 -3.05
N PHE A 29 2.49 -11.03 -3.42
CA PHE A 29 3.94 -11.09 -3.51
C PHE A 29 4.33 -11.77 -4.82
N GLY A 30 5.43 -11.33 -5.40
CA GLY A 30 6.05 -12.07 -6.49
C GLY A 30 7.53 -11.79 -6.56
N ALA A 31 8.28 -12.82 -6.94
CA ALA A 31 9.73 -12.76 -7.00
C ALA A 31 10.28 -13.55 -8.18
N LEU A 32 11.46 -13.14 -8.62
CA LEU A 32 12.23 -13.81 -9.66
C LEU A 32 13.71 -13.88 -9.22
N GLN A 33 14.25 -15.08 -9.18
CA GLN A 33 15.67 -15.31 -8.99
C GLN A 33 16.43 -14.90 -10.26
N LEU A 34 17.58 -14.25 -10.10
CA LEU A 34 18.32 -13.70 -11.24
C LEU A 34 19.37 -14.67 -11.78
N ASN A 35 19.89 -15.54 -10.94
CA ASN A 35 20.91 -16.54 -11.29
C ASN A 35 20.34 -17.94 -11.58
N ASP A 36 19.04 -18.03 -11.83
CA ASP A 36 18.34 -19.26 -12.15
C ASP A 36 17.41 -19.07 -13.36
N ASN A 37 17.02 -20.17 -13.99
CA ASN A 37 16.07 -20.20 -15.10
C ASN A 37 14.62 -20.51 -14.65
N CYS A 38 14.34 -20.49 -13.35
CA CYS A 38 13.02 -20.71 -12.81
C CYS A 38 12.01 -19.65 -13.27
N GLU A 39 10.75 -20.05 -13.37
CA GLU A 39 9.64 -19.13 -13.55
C GLU A 39 9.47 -18.27 -12.29
N PRO A 40 8.85 -17.07 -12.41
CA PRO A 40 8.56 -16.25 -11.25
C PRO A 40 7.66 -16.97 -10.24
N PHE A 41 7.94 -16.78 -8.97
CA PHE A 41 7.08 -17.20 -7.88
C PHE A 41 6.02 -16.12 -7.59
N TYR A 42 4.77 -16.55 -7.33
CA TYR A 42 3.66 -15.68 -6.96
C TYR A 42 2.91 -16.19 -5.74
N SER A 43 2.36 -15.30 -4.93
CA SER A 43 1.46 -15.65 -3.84
C SER A 43 0.57 -14.47 -3.45
N VAL A 44 -0.72 -14.70 -3.24
CA VAL A 44 -1.66 -13.71 -2.67
C VAL A 44 -1.79 -13.83 -1.15
N ALA A 45 -1.20 -14.86 -0.56
CA ALA A 45 -1.17 -15.07 0.89
C ALA A 45 0.24 -15.46 1.36
N PRO A 46 1.25 -14.61 1.10
CA PRO A 46 2.63 -14.94 1.40
C PRO A 46 2.85 -15.04 2.90
N LYS A 47 3.73 -15.98 3.31
CA LYS A 47 4.21 -16.10 4.69
C LYS A 47 5.59 -15.47 4.78
N MET A 48 5.81 -14.59 5.75
CA MET A 48 7.07 -13.86 5.91
C MET A 48 8.28 -14.79 6.00
N GLY A 49 8.21 -15.87 6.80
CA GLY A 49 9.31 -16.84 6.94
C GLY A 49 9.68 -17.48 5.60
N ALA A 50 8.69 -17.91 4.82
CA ALA A 50 8.92 -18.53 3.51
C ALA A 50 9.54 -17.53 2.51
N ILE A 51 9.13 -16.26 2.55
CA ILE A 51 9.74 -15.21 1.71
C ILE A 51 11.20 -15.00 2.10
N THR A 52 11.48 -14.86 3.39
CA THR A 52 12.85 -14.62 3.87
C THR A 52 13.78 -15.77 3.50
N GLU A 53 13.30 -17.00 3.65
CA GLU A 53 14.04 -18.21 3.27
C GLU A 53 14.27 -18.27 1.74
N ALA A 54 13.23 -18.00 0.95
CA ALA A 54 13.30 -18.06 -0.52
C ALA A 54 14.20 -16.99 -1.14
N LEU A 55 14.45 -15.87 -0.44
CA LEU A 55 15.27 -14.75 -0.91
C LEU A 55 16.65 -14.69 -0.22
N ALA A 56 16.95 -15.61 0.70
CA ALA A 56 18.23 -15.63 1.39
C ALA A 56 19.36 -16.00 0.43
N ASP A 57 20.45 -15.26 0.52
CA ASP A 57 21.74 -15.55 -0.14
C ASP A 57 21.69 -15.76 -1.66
N ILE A 58 20.66 -15.22 -2.31
CA ILE A 58 20.50 -15.29 -3.78
C ILE A 58 20.29 -13.90 -4.39
N PRO A 59 20.76 -13.64 -5.61
CA PRO A 59 20.36 -12.48 -6.38
C PRO A 59 18.91 -12.57 -6.81
N PHE A 60 18.11 -11.53 -6.51
CA PHE A 60 16.69 -11.54 -6.81
C PHE A 60 16.13 -10.16 -7.16
N ILE A 61 14.93 -10.16 -7.75
CA ILE A 61 14.01 -9.03 -7.77
C ILE A 61 12.65 -9.49 -7.24
N ALA A 62 12.09 -8.74 -6.30
CA ALA A 62 10.83 -9.10 -5.65
C ALA A 62 9.92 -7.89 -5.50
N HIS A 63 8.62 -8.10 -5.51
CA HIS A 63 7.58 -7.10 -5.39
C HIS A 63 6.57 -7.46 -4.31
N TRP A 64 6.30 -6.54 -3.41
CA TRP A 64 5.21 -6.59 -2.44
C TRP A 64 4.07 -5.69 -2.93
N ARG A 65 2.94 -6.30 -3.22
CA ARG A 65 1.79 -5.64 -3.84
C ARG A 65 0.88 -4.99 -2.81
N PHE A 66 0.54 -3.75 -3.09
CA PHE A 66 -0.65 -3.07 -2.59
C PHE A 66 -1.56 -2.82 -3.80
N ALA A 67 -2.67 -3.53 -3.89
CA ALA A 67 -3.54 -3.48 -5.05
C ALA A 67 -4.24 -2.13 -5.16
N THR A 68 -3.97 -1.43 -6.24
CA THR A 68 -4.62 -0.16 -6.60
C THR A 68 -5.53 -0.32 -7.82
N VAL A 69 -5.20 -1.26 -8.70
CA VAL A 69 -5.92 -1.60 -9.93
C VAL A 69 -5.91 -3.11 -10.07
N GLY A 70 -7.03 -3.69 -10.53
CA GLY A 70 -7.22 -5.12 -10.71
C GLY A 70 -7.49 -5.89 -9.43
N VAL A 71 -8.19 -7.00 -9.56
CA VAL A 71 -8.53 -7.91 -8.46
C VAL A 71 -7.28 -8.48 -7.78
N VAL A 72 -7.40 -8.82 -6.49
CA VAL A 72 -6.34 -9.50 -5.73
C VAL A 72 -6.34 -10.98 -6.12
N ASN A 73 -5.41 -11.34 -6.99
CA ASN A 73 -5.12 -12.71 -7.42
C ASN A 73 -3.65 -12.84 -7.87
N GLU A 74 -3.18 -14.05 -8.06
CA GLU A 74 -1.78 -14.31 -8.46
C GLU A 74 -1.48 -13.75 -9.86
N SER A 75 -2.44 -13.75 -10.79
CA SER A 75 -2.23 -13.25 -12.14
C SER A 75 -1.95 -11.74 -12.18
N ASN A 76 -2.35 -11.01 -11.16
CA ASN A 76 -2.09 -9.57 -10.99
C ASN A 76 -0.90 -9.27 -10.07
N CYS A 77 -0.23 -10.30 -9.52
CA CYS A 77 1.06 -10.13 -8.86
C CYS A 77 2.16 -9.85 -9.90
N HIS A 78 3.19 -9.13 -9.48
CA HIS A 78 4.36 -8.89 -10.33
C HIS A 78 5.40 -10.01 -10.17
N PRO A 79 6.16 -10.29 -11.22
CA PRO A 79 6.22 -9.59 -12.50
C PRO A 79 5.12 -10.00 -13.48
N ALA A 80 4.72 -9.08 -14.35
CA ALA A 80 3.91 -9.41 -15.51
C ALA A 80 4.80 -9.88 -16.67
N ARG A 81 4.43 -10.97 -17.34
CA ARG A 81 5.18 -11.47 -18.51
C ARG A 81 4.91 -10.58 -19.74
N ILE A 82 5.95 -10.06 -20.35
CA ILE A 82 5.86 -9.35 -21.63
C ILE A 82 5.87 -10.39 -22.77
N LYS A 83 6.99 -11.09 -22.97
CA LYS A 83 7.13 -12.20 -23.93
C LYS A 83 8.34 -13.07 -23.59
N GLY A 84 8.27 -14.38 -23.87
CA GLY A 84 9.35 -15.31 -23.56
C GLY A 84 9.80 -15.20 -22.10
N ALA A 85 11.09 -15.12 -21.86
CA ALA A 85 11.67 -14.92 -20.53
C ALA A 85 11.90 -13.42 -20.22
N THR A 86 10.95 -12.56 -20.61
CA THR A 86 11.01 -11.12 -20.34
C THR A 86 9.80 -10.69 -19.53
N TYR A 87 10.06 -10.02 -18.41
CA TYR A 87 9.11 -9.70 -17.37
C TYR A 87 9.18 -8.23 -16.98
N LEU A 88 8.04 -7.68 -16.53
CA LEU A 88 7.88 -6.31 -16.07
C LEU A 88 7.46 -6.27 -14.61
N PHE A 89 8.16 -5.51 -13.81
CA PHE A 89 7.75 -5.04 -12.49
C PHE A 89 7.40 -3.56 -12.56
N SER A 90 6.42 -3.11 -11.77
CA SER A 90 6.13 -1.69 -11.61
C SER A 90 5.83 -1.31 -10.16
N ASN A 91 6.15 -0.08 -9.79
CA ASN A 91 5.71 0.55 -8.54
C ASN A 91 5.22 1.98 -8.81
N GLY A 92 3.95 2.15 -8.67
CA GLY A 92 3.13 3.31 -9.02
C GLY A 92 1.89 2.83 -9.75
N THR A 93 1.04 3.75 -10.15
CA THR A 93 -0.17 3.46 -10.94
C THR A 93 -0.05 4.16 -12.29
N VAL A 94 -0.20 3.42 -13.37
CA VAL A 94 -0.29 4.01 -14.71
C VAL A 94 -1.76 4.38 -14.93
N ALA A 95 -2.02 5.69 -14.95
CA ALA A 95 -3.38 6.20 -15.13
C ALA A 95 -4.02 5.64 -16.42
N GLU A 96 -5.32 5.36 -16.34
CA GLU A 96 -6.14 4.88 -17.45
C GLU A 96 -5.79 3.49 -18.01
N LEU A 97 -4.80 2.79 -17.41
CA LEU A 97 -4.47 1.42 -17.77
C LEU A 97 -4.94 0.43 -16.70
N GLY A 98 -5.29 -0.77 -17.16
CA GLY A 98 -5.91 -1.79 -16.33
C GLY A 98 -7.41 -1.55 -16.13
N ASN A 99 -8.04 -2.39 -15.33
CA ASN A 99 -9.47 -2.35 -15.01
C ASN A 99 -9.73 -3.10 -13.70
N ASP A 100 -10.99 -3.35 -13.35
CA ASP A 100 -11.36 -4.06 -12.12
C ASP A 100 -10.80 -5.50 -12.05
N GLN A 101 -10.51 -6.13 -13.18
CA GLN A 101 -9.98 -7.50 -13.26
C GLN A 101 -8.47 -7.56 -13.48
N GLU A 102 -7.92 -6.61 -14.23
CA GLU A 102 -6.53 -6.62 -14.68
C GLU A 102 -5.74 -5.45 -14.12
N SER A 103 -4.53 -5.72 -13.59
CA SER A 103 -3.62 -4.67 -13.13
C SER A 103 -3.09 -3.83 -14.29
N ASP A 104 -2.82 -2.56 -14.01
CA ASP A 104 -2.16 -1.63 -14.93
C ASP A 104 -0.81 -2.16 -15.42
N THR A 105 -0.04 -2.83 -14.57
CA THR A 105 1.25 -3.48 -14.97
C THR A 105 1.06 -4.52 -16.05
N ARG A 106 -0.01 -5.34 -15.98
CA ARG A 106 -0.31 -6.30 -17.06
C ARG A 106 -0.71 -5.61 -18.34
N ALA A 107 -1.50 -4.54 -18.24
CA ALA A 107 -1.87 -3.73 -19.39
C ALA A 107 -0.63 -3.11 -20.07
N VAL A 108 0.30 -2.54 -19.29
CA VAL A 108 1.60 -2.06 -19.79
C VAL A 108 2.39 -3.20 -20.44
N ALA A 109 2.47 -4.37 -19.82
CA ALA A 109 3.19 -5.51 -20.39
C ALA A 109 2.63 -5.95 -21.74
N LYS A 110 1.30 -5.89 -21.95
CA LYS A 110 0.66 -6.13 -23.26
C LYS A 110 1.08 -5.09 -24.29
N ILE A 111 1.04 -3.80 -23.93
CA ILE A 111 1.49 -2.73 -24.83
C ILE A 111 2.94 -2.93 -25.24
N LEU A 112 3.84 -3.23 -24.29
CA LEU A 112 5.25 -3.49 -24.58
C LEU A 112 5.46 -4.71 -25.49
N ARG A 113 4.58 -5.71 -25.43
CA ARG A 113 4.63 -6.88 -26.32
C ARG A 113 4.45 -6.50 -27.78
N ASP A 114 3.59 -5.53 -28.03
CA ASP A 114 3.11 -5.15 -29.37
C ASP A 114 3.99 -4.07 -30.03
N ILE A 115 4.90 -3.43 -29.27
CA ILE A 115 5.81 -2.43 -29.80
C ILE A 115 7.27 -2.93 -29.84
N PRO A 116 8.09 -2.42 -30.79
CA PRO A 116 9.51 -2.80 -30.86
C PRO A 116 10.30 -2.46 -29.61
N ARG A 117 11.18 -3.37 -29.19
CA ARG A 117 12.00 -3.25 -27.97
C ARG A 117 12.71 -1.89 -27.84
N ARG A 118 13.20 -1.33 -28.95
CA ARG A 118 13.89 -0.03 -28.95
C ARG A 118 13.06 1.15 -28.44
N HIS A 119 11.72 1.00 -28.38
CA HIS A 119 10.81 2.04 -27.92
C HIS A 119 10.40 1.88 -26.44
N TRP A 120 10.69 0.73 -25.81
CA TRP A 120 10.26 0.44 -24.45
C TRP A 120 10.75 1.46 -23.43
N GLY A 121 12.05 1.82 -23.51
CA GLY A 121 12.64 2.82 -22.61
C GLY A 121 11.92 4.17 -22.69
N LYS A 122 11.60 4.64 -23.90
CA LYS A 122 10.87 5.89 -24.09
C LYS A 122 9.46 5.81 -23.47
N VAL A 123 8.73 4.73 -23.72
CA VAL A 123 7.37 4.53 -23.16
C VAL A 123 7.39 4.50 -21.65
N LEU A 124 8.29 3.72 -21.04
CA LEU A 124 8.38 3.59 -19.58
C LEU A 124 8.87 4.86 -18.88
N SER A 125 9.61 5.72 -19.57
CA SER A 125 10.08 7.00 -19.03
C SER A 125 9.05 8.14 -19.16
N MET A 126 7.87 7.90 -19.73
CA MET A 126 6.81 8.91 -19.87
C MET A 126 5.97 9.09 -18.62
N SER A 127 6.21 8.31 -17.58
CA SER A 127 5.48 8.38 -16.31
C SER A 127 6.44 8.37 -15.12
N ASP A 128 5.96 8.83 -13.96
CA ASP A 128 6.71 8.79 -12.69
C ASP A 128 6.73 7.40 -12.04
N VAL A 129 6.18 6.40 -12.70
CA VAL A 129 6.16 5.01 -12.25
C VAL A 129 7.57 4.42 -12.32
N ARG A 130 7.98 3.67 -11.30
CA ARG A 130 9.24 2.93 -11.32
C ARG A 130 8.99 1.59 -11.97
N PHE A 131 9.75 1.32 -13.01
CA PHE A 131 9.68 0.04 -13.70
C PHE A 131 11.02 -0.69 -13.63
N ALA A 132 10.94 -2.02 -13.63
CA ALA A 132 12.09 -2.87 -13.88
C ALA A 132 11.72 -3.90 -14.95
N ILE A 133 12.56 -4.00 -15.98
CA ILE A 133 12.47 -5.07 -16.97
C ILE A 133 13.54 -6.10 -16.65
N VAL A 134 13.11 -7.35 -16.49
CA VAL A 134 14.02 -8.49 -16.34
C VAL A 134 13.94 -9.33 -17.60
N SER A 135 15.09 -9.61 -18.21
CA SER A 135 15.15 -10.34 -19.49
C SER A 135 16.24 -11.40 -19.50
N GLY A 136 16.01 -12.44 -20.30
CA GLY A 136 16.92 -13.55 -20.47
C GLY A 136 16.72 -14.67 -19.46
N LYS A 137 17.54 -15.70 -19.57
CA LYS A 137 17.60 -16.86 -18.69
C LYS A 137 18.80 -16.70 -17.76
N GLY A 138 18.56 -16.92 -16.47
CA GLY A 138 19.63 -16.96 -15.48
C GLY A 138 20.31 -18.34 -15.46
N SER A 139 21.52 -18.38 -14.94
CA SER A 139 22.26 -19.59 -14.61
C SER A 139 23.25 -19.28 -13.48
N ALA A 140 23.88 -20.31 -12.89
CA ALA A 140 24.86 -20.12 -11.83
C ALA A 140 25.99 -19.13 -12.20
N ASN A 141 26.32 -19.03 -13.49
CA ASN A 141 27.41 -18.17 -14.01
C ASN A 141 26.92 -16.94 -14.76
N CYS A 142 25.61 -16.74 -14.92
CA CYS A 142 25.05 -15.61 -15.68
C CYS A 142 23.72 -15.17 -15.09
N GLN A 143 23.65 -13.95 -14.63
CA GLN A 143 22.41 -13.38 -14.16
C GLN A 143 21.51 -12.89 -15.32
N ARG A 144 20.19 -12.88 -15.08
CA ARG A 144 19.24 -12.20 -15.94
C ARG A 144 19.57 -10.71 -16.00
N LYS A 145 19.42 -10.11 -17.18
CA LYS A 145 19.60 -8.68 -17.34
C LYS A 145 18.42 -7.93 -16.70
N VAL A 146 18.72 -6.93 -15.87
CA VAL A 146 17.72 -6.04 -15.27
C VAL A 146 17.97 -4.62 -15.75
N GLU A 147 16.91 -3.95 -16.21
CA GLU A 147 16.92 -2.55 -16.63
C GLU A 147 15.90 -1.78 -15.76
N LEU A 148 16.39 -0.74 -15.08
CA LEU A 148 15.57 0.07 -14.16
C LEU A 148 15.18 1.38 -14.84
N PHE A 149 13.92 1.82 -14.65
CA PHE A 149 13.36 3.08 -15.15
C PHE A 149 12.72 3.85 -14.00
N GLY A 150 12.85 5.18 -14.01
CA GLY A 150 12.38 6.06 -12.95
C GLY A 150 13.39 6.20 -11.81
N ASN A 151 12.97 6.83 -10.71
CA ASN A 151 13.85 7.14 -9.59
C ASN A 151 13.91 5.98 -8.58
N TRP A 152 15.07 5.34 -8.47
CA TRP A 152 15.34 4.26 -7.53
C TRP A 152 16.25 4.72 -6.39
N HIS A 153 16.01 4.21 -5.20
CA HIS A 153 16.87 4.41 -4.04
C HIS A 153 17.87 3.26 -3.96
N GLN A 154 19.15 3.58 -3.91
CA GLN A 154 20.21 2.58 -3.73
C GLN A 154 20.76 2.69 -2.30
N LYS A 155 20.86 1.55 -1.63
CA LYS A 155 21.49 1.43 -0.32
C LYS A 155 22.20 0.08 -0.22
N ASP A 156 23.47 0.11 0.14
CA ASP A 156 24.32 -1.08 0.35
C ASP A 156 24.32 -2.08 -0.84
N GLY A 157 24.26 -1.56 -2.08
CA GLY A 157 24.22 -2.37 -3.31
C GLY A 157 22.82 -2.91 -3.66
N VAL A 158 21.81 -2.66 -2.85
CA VAL A 158 20.42 -3.04 -3.09
C VAL A 158 19.62 -1.84 -3.60
N PHE A 159 18.75 -2.05 -4.57
CA PHE A 159 17.88 -1.02 -5.16
C PHE A 159 16.44 -1.19 -4.70
N TYR A 160 15.83 -0.08 -4.32
CA TYR A 160 14.46 -0.02 -3.80
C TYR A 160 13.63 0.98 -4.61
N SER A 161 12.43 0.59 -5.00
CA SER A 161 11.55 1.47 -5.78
C SER A 161 10.98 2.65 -4.98
N ASN A 162 11.06 2.62 -3.65
CA ASN A 162 10.76 3.75 -2.76
C ASN A 162 11.50 3.60 -1.43
N SER A 163 11.59 4.70 -0.66
CA SER A 163 12.27 4.76 0.63
C SER A 163 11.33 4.64 1.85
N GLY A 164 10.02 4.52 1.63
CA GLY A 164 9.04 4.50 2.72
C GLY A 164 9.16 3.32 3.70
N HIS A 165 9.94 2.28 3.31
CA HIS A 165 10.18 1.09 4.14
C HIS A 165 11.49 1.14 4.93
N PHE A 166 12.30 2.19 4.77
CA PHE A 166 13.60 2.33 5.46
C PHE A 166 13.48 2.77 6.92
N ALA A 167 12.35 3.33 7.31
CA ALA A 167 12.15 3.76 8.69
C ALA A 167 12.31 2.56 9.63
N LEU A 168 13.23 2.67 10.58
CA LEU A 168 13.27 1.75 11.71
C LEU A 168 11.91 1.86 12.43
N PRO A 169 11.30 0.74 12.85
CA PRO A 169 10.17 0.82 13.75
C PRO A 169 10.62 1.65 14.96
N ALA A 170 9.87 2.70 15.30
CA ALA A 170 10.13 3.47 16.49
C ALA A 170 10.27 2.48 17.64
N VAL A 171 11.44 2.51 18.33
CA VAL A 171 11.75 1.56 19.40
C VAL A 171 10.76 1.77 20.52
N LYS A 172 9.68 0.98 20.51
CA LYS A 172 8.84 0.72 21.68
C LYS A 172 8.67 -0.79 21.77
N ASN A 173 9.45 -1.36 22.70
CA ASN A 173 9.40 -2.75 23.16
C ASN A 173 9.81 -3.82 22.14
N ILE A 174 11.09 -4.20 22.24
CA ILE A 174 11.61 -5.46 21.74
C ILE A 174 10.87 -6.58 22.50
N TYR A 175 9.83 -7.14 21.90
CA TYR A 175 9.35 -8.44 22.34
C TYR A 175 10.32 -9.48 21.77
N ARG A 176 11.09 -10.06 22.68
CA ARG A 176 11.91 -11.24 22.46
C ARG A 176 11.00 -12.38 21.99
N TRP A 177 11.31 -13.00 20.87
CA TRP A 177 10.50 -14.04 20.19
C TRP A 177 10.59 -15.42 20.85
N ASP A 178 11.11 -15.53 22.06
CA ASP A 178 11.50 -16.83 22.66
C ASP A 178 10.39 -17.55 23.43
N ASN A 179 9.19 -16.99 23.58
CA ASN A 179 8.12 -17.66 24.30
C ASN A 179 6.73 -17.50 23.68
N TRP A 180 6.44 -18.32 22.67
CA TRP A 180 5.07 -18.64 22.30
C TRP A 180 4.62 -19.88 23.07
N THR A 181 4.10 -19.72 24.26
CA THR A 181 3.19 -20.66 24.90
C THR A 181 1.94 -19.92 25.32
N ALA A 182 0.82 -20.47 24.90
CA ALA A 182 -0.50 -19.96 25.21
C ALA A 182 -0.73 -19.93 26.72
N SER A 183 -1.18 -18.79 27.24
CA SER A 183 -1.99 -18.75 28.46
C SER A 183 -2.82 -17.47 28.51
N LYS A 184 -4.14 -17.69 28.54
CA LYS A 184 -5.14 -16.72 28.94
C LYS A 184 -4.83 -16.16 30.32
N LYS A 185 -4.89 -14.84 30.48
CA LYS A 185 -5.52 -14.20 31.64
C LYS A 185 -5.79 -12.73 31.32
N ILE A 186 -7.06 -12.41 31.34
CA ILE A 186 -7.58 -11.06 31.49
C ILE A 186 -7.22 -10.62 32.92
N VAL A 187 -6.56 -9.51 33.07
CA VAL A 187 -6.49 -8.78 34.35
C VAL A 187 -6.70 -7.31 34.03
N ASP A 188 -7.85 -6.84 34.46
CA ASP A 188 -8.11 -5.42 34.67
C ASP A 188 -7.10 -4.87 35.67
N SER A 189 -6.50 -3.73 35.39
CA SER A 189 -5.92 -2.86 36.40
C SER A 189 -5.73 -1.42 35.89
N PRO A 190 -5.79 -0.45 36.79
CA PRO A 190 -6.35 0.87 36.49
C PRO A 190 -5.33 1.87 35.93
N ALA A 191 -5.88 2.84 35.24
CA ALA A 191 -5.21 4.01 34.71
C ALA A 191 -4.47 4.80 35.81
N THR A 192 -3.17 5.07 35.56
CA THR A 192 -2.47 6.18 36.19
C THR A 192 -1.81 7.07 35.13
N ASN A 193 -2.39 8.22 35.01
CA ASN A 193 -1.90 9.56 34.67
C ASN A 193 -0.74 9.79 33.70
N SER A 194 -1.05 10.46 32.63
CA SER A 194 -0.63 11.74 32.01
C SER A 194 -0.19 11.63 30.56
N ASP A 195 -1.09 11.12 29.69
CA ASP A 195 -1.02 11.43 28.24
C ASP A 195 -2.34 12.11 27.88
N PRO A 196 -2.35 13.27 27.20
CA PRO A 196 -3.59 13.86 26.75
C PRO A 196 -4.32 12.85 25.88
N ALA A 197 -5.58 12.58 26.19
CA ALA A 197 -6.40 11.54 25.56
C ALA A 197 -6.25 11.60 24.04
N LYS A 198 -5.54 10.66 23.46
CA LYS A 198 -5.37 10.58 22.00
C LYS A 198 -6.65 10.09 21.36
N ILE A 199 -7.17 10.84 20.43
CA ILE A 199 -8.46 10.65 19.77
C ILE A 199 -8.24 9.91 18.45
N LEU A 200 -9.07 8.89 18.17
CA LEU A 200 -9.03 8.19 16.88
C LEU A 200 -9.83 8.97 15.82
N ILE A 201 -9.19 9.23 14.70
CA ILE A 201 -9.80 9.79 13.49
C ILE A 201 -9.59 8.84 12.32
N ALA A 202 -10.60 8.66 11.48
CA ALA A 202 -10.51 7.85 10.26
C ALA A 202 -10.75 8.75 9.04
N VAL A 203 -9.76 8.83 8.16
CA VAL A 203 -9.73 9.74 7.01
C VAL A 203 -9.82 8.95 5.70
N TYR A 204 -10.61 9.46 4.74
CA TYR A 204 -10.89 8.80 3.46
C TYR A 204 -10.52 9.66 2.24
N GLY A 205 -10.19 10.94 2.45
CA GLY A 205 -9.94 11.95 1.42
C GLY A 205 -8.50 12.47 1.39
N THR A 206 -8.37 13.78 1.23
CA THR A 206 -7.08 14.50 1.08
C THR A 206 -6.20 14.47 2.32
N LEU A 207 -6.74 14.06 3.46
CA LEU A 207 -5.99 13.82 4.70
C LEU A 207 -5.27 12.46 4.72
N LYS A 208 -5.52 11.57 3.76
CA LYS A 208 -4.77 10.31 3.65
C LYS A 208 -3.32 10.55 3.25
N LYS A 209 -2.44 9.64 3.66
CA LYS A 209 -1.01 9.69 3.34
C LYS A 209 -0.79 9.77 1.82
N GLY A 210 0.12 10.67 1.42
CA GLY A 210 0.40 10.95 0.00
C GLY A 210 -0.39 12.12 -0.59
N PHE A 211 -1.33 12.71 0.17
CA PHE A 211 -2.05 13.91 -0.23
C PHE A 211 -1.54 15.16 0.53
N GLY A 212 -1.73 16.34 -0.06
CA GLY A 212 -1.17 17.58 0.47
C GLY A 212 -1.62 17.92 1.91
N ASN A 213 -2.88 17.66 2.25
CA ASN A 213 -3.40 17.93 3.59
C ASN A 213 -2.83 17.00 4.66
N HIS A 214 -2.44 15.77 4.31
CA HIS A 214 -1.78 14.86 5.24
C HIS A 214 -0.49 15.46 5.82
N SER A 215 0.39 15.98 4.97
CA SER A 215 1.68 16.54 5.39
C SER A 215 1.51 17.71 6.34
N ARG A 216 0.42 18.47 6.20
CA ARG A 216 0.14 19.66 7.00
C ARG A 216 -0.54 19.35 8.34
N TYR A 217 -1.44 18.37 8.38
CA TYR A 217 -2.33 18.15 9.53
C TYR A 217 -2.08 16.83 10.27
N LEU A 218 -1.49 15.81 9.62
CA LEU A 218 -1.33 14.47 10.18
C LEU A 218 0.11 13.94 10.13
N SER A 219 1.08 14.78 9.73
CA SER A 219 2.49 14.35 9.63
C SER A 219 3.07 13.84 10.95
N ASN A 220 2.63 14.39 12.08
CA ASN A 220 3.08 14.01 13.43
C ASN A 220 2.11 13.05 14.14
N ALA A 221 0.94 12.78 13.53
CA ALA A 221 -0.05 11.89 14.11
C ALA A 221 0.39 10.42 14.02
N GLU A 222 0.08 9.66 15.05
CA GLU A 222 0.36 8.23 15.08
C GLU A 222 -0.56 7.48 14.10
N PHE A 223 0.00 6.87 13.06
CA PHE A 223 -0.75 6.00 12.16
C PHE A 223 -1.09 4.68 12.86
N VAL A 224 -2.38 4.41 13.00
CA VAL A 224 -2.89 3.21 13.69
C VAL A 224 -3.05 2.04 12.71
N GLY A 225 -3.48 2.32 11.48
CA GLY A 225 -3.66 1.32 10.46
C GLY A 225 -4.58 1.79 9.33
N SER A 226 -4.58 1.03 8.25
CA SER A 226 -5.60 1.15 7.21
C SER A 226 -6.86 0.40 7.62
N GLY A 227 -8.01 0.75 7.06
CA GLY A 227 -9.25 0.09 7.42
C GLY A 227 -10.39 0.39 6.46
N VAL A 228 -11.57 -0.03 6.86
CA VAL A 228 -12.82 0.29 6.16
C VAL A 228 -13.90 0.68 7.18
N THR A 229 -14.87 1.47 6.76
CA THR A 229 -16.05 1.74 7.59
C THR A 229 -16.83 0.45 7.86
N SER A 230 -17.43 0.31 9.05
CA SER A 230 -18.24 -0.85 9.40
C SER A 230 -19.50 -0.93 8.55
N ASP A 231 -20.08 0.21 8.26
CA ASP A 231 -21.30 0.33 7.44
C ASP A 231 -20.95 0.62 5.97
N LYS A 232 -21.83 0.22 5.07
CA LYS A 232 -21.82 0.67 3.68
C LYS A 232 -22.34 2.10 3.65
N LEU A 233 -21.49 3.02 3.19
CA LEU A 233 -21.76 4.44 3.15
C LEU A 233 -21.78 4.94 1.70
N ARG A 234 -22.42 6.06 1.48
CA ARG A 234 -22.49 6.73 0.19
C ARG A 234 -21.35 7.74 0.09
N MET A 235 -20.30 7.44 -0.68
CA MET A 235 -19.24 8.38 -1.00
C MET A 235 -19.32 8.76 -2.48
N ILE A 236 -19.36 10.06 -2.76
CA ILE A 236 -19.42 10.63 -4.11
C ILE A 236 -18.21 11.53 -4.29
N VAL A 237 -17.53 11.43 -5.43
CA VAL A 237 -16.46 12.37 -5.79
C VAL A 237 -17.06 13.51 -6.62
N GLY A 238 -16.98 14.72 -6.11
CA GLY A 238 -17.43 15.94 -6.77
C GLY A 238 -16.33 16.99 -6.78
N ASN A 239 -16.08 17.64 -7.91
CA ASN A 239 -15.01 18.65 -8.07
C ASN A 239 -13.64 18.16 -7.60
N GLY A 240 -13.33 16.87 -7.85
CA GLY A 240 -12.06 16.24 -7.42
C GLY A 240 -11.94 15.97 -5.92
N LEU A 241 -12.99 16.18 -5.13
CA LEU A 241 -13.00 15.93 -3.68
C LEU A 241 -14.02 14.84 -3.32
N PRO A 242 -13.71 13.94 -2.36
CA PRO A 242 -14.63 12.94 -1.90
C PRO A 242 -15.57 13.52 -0.83
N HIS A 243 -16.85 13.30 -1.01
CA HIS A 243 -17.89 13.65 -0.06
C HIS A 243 -18.55 12.39 0.47
N LEU A 244 -18.44 12.16 1.76
CA LEU A 244 -19.06 11.02 2.44
C LEU A 244 -20.39 11.47 3.07
N TYR A 245 -21.46 10.74 2.78
CA TYR A 245 -22.78 11.05 3.27
C TYR A 245 -23.21 10.07 4.36
N LYS A 246 -23.90 10.61 5.38
CA LYS A 246 -24.39 9.85 6.52
C LYS A 246 -25.50 8.87 6.13
N GLY A 247 -25.54 7.78 6.86
CA GLY A 247 -26.57 6.73 6.73
C GLY A 247 -26.08 5.53 5.92
N ALA A 248 -26.46 4.35 6.38
CA ALA A 248 -26.22 3.12 5.65
C ALA A 248 -27.01 3.15 4.32
N HIS A 249 -26.38 2.74 3.25
CA HIS A 249 -27.01 2.70 1.95
C HIS A 249 -26.76 1.35 1.28
N TRP A 250 -27.82 0.68 0.82
CA TRP A 250 -27.71 -0.66 0.25
C TRP A 250 -26.82 -0.72 -1.02
N GLN A 251 -26.75 0.36 -1.81
CA GLN A 251 -25.85 0.53 -2.93
C GLN A 251 -24.50 1.13 -2.55
N GLY A 252 -24.30 1.49 -1.28
CA GLY A 252 -23.07 2.06 -0.77
C GLY A 252 -21.96 1.03 -0.67
N HIS A 253 -20.75 1.52 -0.37
CA HIS A 253 -19.56 0.71 -0.15
C HIS A 253 -19.02 0.89 1.26
N ARG A 254 -18.32 -0.12 1.78
CA ARG A 254 -17.42 0.09 2.91
C ARG A 254 -16.29 0.98 2.42
N VAL A 255 -16.15 2.15 3.01
CA VAL A 255 -15.20 3.17 2.55
C VAL A 255 -13.82 2.90 3.13
N SER A 256 -12.82 2.85 2.26
CA SER A 256 -11.42 2.69 2.65
C SER A 256 -10.93 3.92 3.41
N VAL A 257 -10.39 3.71 4.61
CA VAL A 257 -9.92 4.76 5.51
C VAL A 257 -8.48 4.47 5.99
N GLU A 258 -7.79 5.54 6.37
CA GLU A 258 -6.60 5.47 7.21
C GLU A 258 -6.96 6.01 8.59
N VAL A 259 -6.52 5.31 9.65
CA VAL A 259 -6.85 5.65 11.03
C VAL A 259 -5.61 6.20 11.73
N TYR A 260 -5.77 7.34 12.38
CA TYR A 260 -4.71 8.05 13.11
C TYR A 260 -5.15 8.33 14.54
N ARG A 261 -4.16 8.38 15.45
CA ARG A 261 -4.32 8.96 16.78
C ARG A 261 -3.84 10.39 16.77
N VAL A 262 -4.75 11.31 17.08
CA VAL A 262 -4.50 12.73 17.09
C VAL A 262 -4.69 13.30 18.49
N THR A 263 -3.98 14.36 18.77
CA THR A 263 -4.20 15.19 19.96
C THR A 263 -5.46 16.06 19.81
N PRO A 264 -6.01 16.60 20.88
CA PRO A 264 -7.12 17.56 20.80
C PRO A 264 -6.81 18.81 19.96
N SER A 265 -5.54 19.24 19.91
CA SER A 265 -5.11 20.39 19.10
C SER A 265 -5.05 20.07 17.61
N GLU A 266 -4.52 18.88 17.25
CA GLU A 266 -4.54 18.41 15.85
C GLU A 266 -5.97 18.19 15.35
N LEU A 267 -6.85 17.62 16.19
CA LEU A 267 -8.26 17.44 15.83
C LEU A 267 -8.95 18.78 15.58
N ARG A 268 -8.70 19.82 16.40
CA ARG A 268 -9.24 21.17 16.15
C ARG A 268 -8.74 21.75 14.82
N ALA A 269 -7.45 21.61 14.52
CA ALA A 269 -6.91 22.07 13.24
C ALA A 269 -7.54 21.37 12.03
N ILE A 270 -7.91 20.09 12.18
CA ILE A 270 -8.64 19.34 11.15
C ILE A 270 -10.11 19.82 11.09
N ASP A 271 -10.76 20.10 12.23
CA ASP A 271 -12.10 20.67 12.25
C ASP A 271 -12.15 22.03 11.50
N ASP A 272 -11.13 22.86 11.70
CA ASP A 272 -10.98 24.15 11.01
C ASP A 272 -10.78 23.99 9.50
N LEU A 273 -10.01 22.96 9.08
CA LEU A 273 -9.82 22.61 7.67
C LEU A 273 -11.13 22.17 7.00
N GLU A 274 -11.87 21.26 7.64
CA GLU A 274 -13.11 20.69 7.11
C GLU A 274 -14.27 21.71 7.18
N GLY A 275 -14.23 22.63 8.14
CA GLY A 275 -15.11 23.78 8.29
C GLY A 275 -16.59 23.40 8.34
N VAL A 276 -17.46 24.33 7.93
CA VAL A 276 -18.92 24.15 7.93
C VAL A 276 -19.45 23.16 6.89
N ALA A 277 -18.61 22.82 5.89
CA ALA A 277 -18.98 21.91 4.82
C ALA A 277 -19.07 20.44 5.29
N TYR A 278 -18.42 20.11 6.39
CA TYR A 278 -18.40 18.78 6.95
C TYR A 278 -18.72 18.78 8.44
N LYS A 279 -19.27 17.64 8.90
CA LYS A 279 -19.51 17.37 10.31
C LYS A 279 -18.91 16.04 10.66
N ARG A 280 -18.09 15.99 11.70
CA ARG A 280 -17.55 14.70 12.16
C ARG A 280 -18.55 13.97 13.06
N GLU A 281 -18.57 12.64 12.91
CA GLU A 281 -19.36 11.75 13.73
C GLU A 281 -18.57 10.50 14.09
N LEU A 282 -18.87 9.94 15.25
CA LEU A 282 -18.24 8.72 15.75
C LEU A 282 -18.81 7.52 14.99
N THR A 283 -17.99 6.88 14.19
CA THR A 283 -18.39 5.83 13.24
C THR A 283 -17.60 4.56 13.48
N GLY A 284 -18.24 3.40 13.33
CA GLY A 284 -17.57 2.11 13.38
C GLY A 284 -16.60 1.94 12.24
N VAL A 285 -15.39 1.45 12.53
CA VAL A 285 -14.35 1.14 11.55
C VAL A 285 -13.72 -0.22 11.87
N HIS A 286 -13.43 -0.98 10.82
CA HIS A 286 -12.59 -2.17 10.91
C HIS A 286 -11.18 -1.76 10.54
N ILE A 287 -10.26 -1.89 11.48
CA ILE A 287 -8.87 -1.44 11.35
C ILE A 287 -8.00 -2.67 11.12
N TYR A 288 -7.16 -2.59 10.10
CA TYR A 288 -6.15 -3.58 9.76
C TYR A 288 -4.79 -3.01 10.15
N GLY A 289 -4.29 -3.32 11.33
CA GLY A 289 -3.01 -2.81 11.85
C GLY A 289 -2.21 -3.91 12.54
N CYS A 290 -0.88 -3.88 12.42
CA CYS A 290 0.10 -4.68 13.19
C CYS A 290 -0.27 -6.16 13.41
N GLY A 291 -0.74 -6.86 12.37
CA GLY A 291 -1.04 -8.29 12.45
C GLY A 291 -2.41 -8.65 13.06
N LYS A 292 -3.20 -7.67 13.46
CA LYS A 292 -4.55 -7.88 13.99
C LYS A 292 -5.55 -7.00 13.25
N SER A 293 -6.71 -7.56 12.95
CA SER A 293 -7.88 -6.77 12.58
C SER A 293 -8.79 -6.64 13.79
N TYR A 294 -9.25 -5.45 14.07
CA TYR A 294 -10.21 -5.20 15.14
C TYR A 294 -11.17 -4.09 14.76
N SER A 295 -12.33 -4.11 15.39
CA SER A 295 -13.34 -3.06 15.23
C SER A 295 -13.14 -2.01 16.32
N SER A 296 -13.26 -0.74 15.93
CA SER A 296 -13.23 0.39 16.85
C SER A 296 -14.20 1.46 16.39
N LYS A 297 -14.36 2.50 17.18
CA LYS A 297 -15.03 3.74 16.77
C LYS A 297 -13.98 4.81 16.56
N ALA A 298 -14.09 5.54 15.44
CA ALA A 298 -13.26 6.69 15.11
C ALA A 298 -14.10 7.85 14.61
N TRP A 299 -13.61 9.07 14.76
CA TRP A 299 -14.25 10.25 14.18
C TRP A 299 -14.06 10.24 12.66
N VAL A 300 -15.15 10.39 11.93
CA VAL A 300 -15.19 10.46 10.46
C VAL A 300 -15.96 11.70 10.06
N TYR A 301 -15.48 12.42 9.05
CA TYR A 301 -16.14 13.61 8.54
C TYR A 301 -17.18 13.25 7.47
N PHE A 302 -18.39 13.76 7.64
CA PHE A 302 -19.51 13.60 6.70
C PHE A 302 -19.87 14.94 6.10
N ALA A 303 -20.21 14.94 4.82
CA ALA A 303 -20.69 16.14 4.14
C ALA A 303 -21.98 16.66 4.81
N ASN A 304 -21.99 17.96 5.10
CA ASN A 304 -23.11 18.63 5.79
C ASN A 304 -24.15 19.20 4.81
N HIS A 305 -24.14 18.72 3.55
CA HIS A 305 -25.11 19.09 2.52
C HIS A 305 -25.74 17.82 1.93
N LYS A 306 -26.87 17.99 1.23
CA LYS A 306 -27.56 16.85 0.61
C LYS A 306 -26.73 16.25 -0.52
N ALA A 307 -26.69 14.91 -0.57
CA ALA A 307 -26.07 14.20 -1.66
C ALA A 307 -26.76 14.54 -3.00
N PRO A 308 -26.03 14.81 -4.07
CA PRO A 308 -26.61 15.01 -5.38
C PRO A 308 -27.34 13.75 -5.86
N PRO A 309 -28.48 13.87 -6.57
CA PRO A 309 -29.12 12.71 -7.16
C PRO A 309 -28.23 12.11 -8.25
N GLY A 310 -28.16 10.77 -8.32
CA GLY A 310 -27.54 10.07 -9.46
C GLY A 310 -26.00 9.99 -9.45
N GLY A 311 -25.31 10.38 -8.38
CA GLY A 311 -23.86 10.25 -8.30
C GLY A 311 -23.39 8.81 -8.16
N GLU A 312 -22.30 8.43 -8.84
CA GLU A 312 -21.65 7.14 -8.69
C GLU A 312 -21.05 6.99 -7.29
N PHE A 313 -21.29 5.87 -6.63
CA PHE A 313 -20.76 5.60 -5.30
C PHE A 313 -19.38 4.98 -5.40
N LYS A 314 -18.43 5.51 -4.64
CA LYS A 314 -17.03 5.05 -4.59
C LYS A 314 -16.73 4.42 -3.23
N GLY A 315 -16.06 3.28 -3.22
CA GLY A 315 -15.54 2.66 -1.98
C GLY A 315 -14.18 3.21 -1.55
N HIS A 316 -13.50 3.93 -2.42
CA HIS A 316 -12.22 4.56 -2.15
C HIS A 316 -12.06 5.86 -2.94
N PHE A 317 -11.23 6.75 -2.42
CA PHE A 317 -10.87 8.00 -3.07
C PHE A 317 -9.42 7.94 -3.57
N LYS A 318 -9.23 8.31 -4.83
CA LYS A 318 -7.93 8.56 -5.46
C LYS A 318 -8.00 9.90 -6.19
N TYR A 319 -6.93 10.69 -6.15
CA TYR A 319 -6.80 11.82 -7.06
C TYR A 319 -6.64 11.29 -8.49
N SER A 320 -7.48 11.74 -9.40
CA SER A 320 -7.14 11.81 -10.81
C SER A 320 -6.49 13.19 -11.01
N PHE A 321 -5.18 13.23 -11.21
CA PHE A 321 -4.57 14.40 -11.82
C PHE A 321 -4.94 14.34 -13.31
N PHE A 322 -5.54 15.44 -13.79
CA PHE A 322 -5.67 15.72 -15.20
C PHE A 322 -4.31 15.94 -15.83
#